data_9c6b327af481df5b20602eea2f5c7738
#
_entry.id   9c6b327af481df5b20602eea2f5c7738
#
_cell.length_a   1.000
_cell.length_b   1.000
_cell.length_c   1.000
_cell.angle_alpha   90.00
_cell.angle_beta   90.00
_cell.angle_gamma   90.00
#
_symmetry.space_group_name_H-M   'P 1'
#
loop_
_entity.id
_entity.type
_entity.pdbx_description
1 polymer ?
#
loop_
_entity_poly.entity_id
_entity_poly.type
_entity_poly.pdbx_seq_one_letter_code
_entity_poly.pdbx_strand_id
1 'polypeptide(L)'
;MPYCEVDRYQNGEKWDGVRLFYRRYGRGAVKVLLVIGLAGTHDSWGPQIKGLTGSLEPADDEAEAERTDEESGDAASPAAAEGEDDGGEGDGIEVCCFDNRGVGRSSIPPHKSYYSTAIMARDALALMDHLGWKKAHVFGHSMGAMISCKLAAMAPQRVCSLALLNVTGGGFQCFPKVDGQMLSLAFRFLRAKTPEERALVDLETHYTEEYLNEKVGSCTRRTILYQEYVKGISSTGMQSNCGFEGQVNACWTHKMTSKELDTIRSAGFLVSVIHGRSDIIAQLCHARRLAERLIPVARMVELHGAHLVSHERPEEVNNALMELIKATKSMMKPEEWSSQPENSSETGALISARPVSVTIQTDDGGNAAVAVYNLLAKLQLSFLYVIGVILMGFEHMRNIVKVMKPPAVV
;
A
#
# COMPACT_ATOMS: atom_id res chain seq x y z
N MET A 1 -17.03 15.37 -10.62
CA MET A 1 -16.90 14.40 -9.51
C MET A 1 -15.68 13.51 -9.73
N PRO A 2 -14.82 13.32 -8.74
CA PRO A 2 -13.53 12.63 -8.90
C PRO A 2 -13.69 11.09 -8.94
N TYR A 3 -14.40 10.60 -9.95
CA TYR A 3 -14.59 9.17 -10.19
C TYR A 3 -14.14 8.77 -11.59
N CYS A 4 -13.40 7.66 -11.64
CA CYS A 4 -13.03 6.97 -12.87
C CYS A 4 -13.83 5.67 -12.99
N GLU A 5 -14.53 5.47 -14.09
CA GLU A 5 -15.24 4.22 -14.36
C GLU A 5 -14.34 3.22 -15.06
N VAL A 6 -14.20 2.03 -14.46
CA VAL A 6 -13.38 0.93 -14.96
C VAL A 6 -14.20 -0.35 -15.09
N ASP A 7 -13.75 -1.28 -15.91
CA ASP A 7 -14.29 -2.65 -16.03
C ASP A 7 -15.81 -2.75 -16.33
N ARG A 8 -16.28 -2.08 -17.38
CA ARG A 8 -17.66 -2.30 -17.86
C ARG A 8 -17.89 -3.70 -18.47
N TYR A 9 -16.80 -4.42 -18.78
CA TYR A 9 -16.84 -5.76 -19.35
C TYR A 9 -15.84 -6.66 -18.61
N GLN A 10 -16.37 -7.64 -17.89
CA GLN A 10 -15.55 -8.69 -17.28
C GLN A 10 -16.06 -10.05 -17.75
N ASN A 11 -15.14 -10.92 -18.19
CA ASN A 11 -15.45 -12.27 -18.69
C ASN A 11 -16.52 -12.34 -19.80
N GLY A 12 -16.67 -11.27 -20.61
CA GLY A 12 -17.66 -11.23 -21.69
C GLY A 12 -19.07 -10.86 -21.26
N GLU A 13 -19.35 -10.69 -19.98
CA GLU A 13 -20.62 -10.21 -19.45
C GLU A 13 -20.54 -8.71 -19.13
N LYS A 14 -21.58 -7.98 -19.53
CA LYS A 14 -21.76 -6.56 -19.20
C LYS A 14 -22.22 -6.47 -17.75
N TRP A 15 -21.46 -5.78 -16.92
CA TRP A 15 -21.88 -5.45 -15.57
C TRP A 15 -21.77 -3.94 -15.32
N ASP A 16 -22.27 -3.45 -14.19
CA ASP A 16 -22.37 -2.01 -13.91
C ASP A 16 -21.03 -1.28 -13.78
N GLY A 17 -19.91 -2.01 -13.91
CA GLY A 17 -18.56 -1.47 -13.80
C GLY A 17 -18.13 -1.19 -12.36
N VAL A 18 -16.90 -0.74 -12.20
CA VAL A 18 -16.35 -0.26 -10.94
C VAL A 18 -16.08 1.23 -11.09
N ARG A 19 -16.52 2.03 -10.14
CA ARG A 19 -16.15 3.42 -10.00
C ARG A 19 -15.03 3.52 -8.99
N LEU A 20 -13.90 4.11 -9.38
CA LEU A 20 -12.78 4.40 -8.51
C LEU A 20 -12.83 5.87 -8.11
N PHE A 21 -12.85 6.11 -6.82
CA PHE A 21 -12.69 7.46 -6.28
C PHE A 21 -11.22 7.84 -6.29
N TYR A 22 -10.88 9.04 -6.76
CA TYR A 22 -9.51 9.55 -6.76
C TYR A 22 -9.45 11.02 -6.34
N ARG A 23 -8.27 11.50 -5.98
CA ARG A 23 -7.96 12.91 -5.73
C ARG A 23 -6.64 13.27 -6.38
N ARG A 24 -6.55 14.50 -6.87
CA ARG A 24 -5.30 15.09 -7.41
C ARG A 24 -4.81 16.21 -6.51
N TYR A 25 -3.50 16.35 -6.44
CA TYR A 25 -2.84 17.37 -5.62
C TYR A 25 -1.67 17.96 -6.38
N GLY A 26 -1.43 19.26 -6.19
CA GLY A 26 -0.39 19.97 -6.92
C GLY A 26 -0.67 20.05 -8.43
N ARG A 27 0.21 20.73 -9.15
CA ARG A 27 0.18 20.86 -10.61
C ARG A 27 1.60 20.77 -11.15
N GLY A 28 1.79 20.18 -12.32
CA GLY A 28 3.11 20.12 -12.96
C GLY A 28 3.25 18.99 -13.98
N ALA A 29 4.40 18.97 -14.66
CA ALA A 29 4.73 17.99 -15.68
C ALA A 29 5.06 16.60 -15.09
N VAL A 30 5.55 16.55 -13.84
CA VAL A 30 5.90 15.29 -13.16
C VAL A 30 4.65 14.66 -12.60
N LYS A 31 4.24 13.53 -13.15
CA LYS A 31 3.03 12.78 -12.73
C LYS A 31 3.42 11.67 -11.77
N VAL A 32 2.76 11.63 -10.59
CA VAL A 32 2.99 10.61 -9.55
C VAL A 32 1.67 9.94 -9.20
N LEU A 33 1.58 8.64 -9.41
CA LEU A 33 0.45 7.80 -9.01
C LEU A 33 0.77 7.07 -7.72
N LEU A 34 -0.03 7.32 -6.68
CA LEU A 34 0.08 6.68 -5.37
C LEU A 34 -0.95 5.57 -5.22
N VAL A 35 -0.49 4.34 -4.97
CA VAL A 35 -1.32 3.13 -4.86
C VAL A 35 -1.28 2.61 -3.42
N ILE A 36 -2.39 2.75 -2.70
CA ILE A 36 -2.47 2.39 -1.28
C ILE A 36 -2.64 0.88 -1.05
N GLY A 37 -2.30 0.43 0.16
CA GLY A 37 -2.42 -0.94 0.62
C GLY A 37 -3.84 -1.40 0.92
N LEU A 38 -3.92 -2.60 1.53
CA LEU A 38 -5.16 -3.24 1.97
C LEU A 38 -5.86 -2.36 3.01
N ALA A 39 -7.16 -2.17 2.84
CA ALA A 39 -8.04 -1.37 3.71
C ALA A 39 -7.68 0.12 3.83
N GLY A 40 -6.59 0.59 3.21
CA GLY A 40 -6.22 1.99 3.18
C GLY A 40 -7.01 2.77 2.13
N THR A 41 -7.24 4.07 2.42
CA THR A 41 -7.85 5.04 1.51
C THR A 41 -6.80 6.02 0.99
N HIS A 42 -7.19 6.84 0.03
CA HIS A 42 -6.36 7.91 -0.54
C HIS A 42 -5.78 8.84 0.55
N ASP A 43 -6.49 9.05 1.67
CA ASP A 43 -6.06 9.91 2.79
C ASP A 43 -4.78 9.42 3.46
N SER A 44 -4.50 8.11 3.38
CA SER A 44 -3.29 7.51 3.96
C SER A 44 -1.98 8.03 3.35
N TRP A 45 -2.04 8.76 2.25
CA TRP A 45 -0.87 9.34 1.58
C TRP A 45 -0.58 10.79 2.00
N GLY A 46 -1.29 11.34 2.99
CA GLY A 46 -1.14 12.73 3.42
C GLY A 46 0.31 13.20 3.58
N PRO A 47 1.20 12.50 4.33
CA PRO A 47 2.58 12.89 4.49
C PRO A 47 3.37 12.96 3.17
N GLN A 48 3.11 12.04 2.23
CA GLN A 48 3.78 11.98 0.93
C GLN A 48 3.23 13.04 -0.02
N ILE A 49 1.92 13.26 -0.02
CA ILE A 49 1.28 14.34 -0.79
C ILE A 49 1.89 15.67 -0.38
N LYS A 50 1.92 15.98 0.92
CA LYS A 50 2.50 17.22 1.43
C LYS A 50 3.98 17.35 1.09
N GLY A 51 4.76 16.27 1.20
CA GLY A 51 6.19 16.29 0.89
C GLY A 51 6.51 16.45 -0.59
N LEU A 52 5.66 15.95 -1.48
CA LEU A 52 5.85 16.01 -2.92
C LEU A 52 5.30 17.29 -3.55
N THR A 53 4.17 17.82 -3.03
CA THR A 53 3.47 18.97 -3.63
C THR A 53 3.52 20.24 -2.81
N GLY A 54 3.91 20.14 -1.53
CA GLY A 54 3.88 21.27 -0.58
C GLY A 54 2.51 21.55 0.03
N SER A 55 1.41 20.97 -0.49
CA SER A 55 0.04 21.22 -0.03
C SER A 55 -0.75 19.92 0.15
N LEU A 56 -1.78 19.97 1.00
CA LEU A 56 -2.81 18.91 1.14
C LEU A 56 -4.14 19.34 0.53
N GLU A 57 -4.20 20.50 -0.09
CA GLU A 57 -5.41 20.96 -0.77
C GLU A 57 -5.53 20.26 -2.13
N PRO A 58 -6.68 19.60 -2.40
CA PRO A 58 -6.93 19.00 -3.70
C PRO A 58 -6.87 20.06 -4.81
N ALA A 59 -6.26 19.67 -5.94
CA ALA A 59 -6.13 20.54 -7.11
C ALA A 59 -7.39 20.55 -8.00
N ASP A 60 -8.41 19.79 -7.63
CA ASP A 60 -9.62 19.61 -8.42
C ASP A 60 -10.58 20.78 -8.18
N ASP A 61 -11.17 21.33 -9.26
CA ASP A 61 -12.17 22.40 -9.25
C ASP A 61 -13.48 22.01 -8.51
N GLU A 62 -13.54 20.83 -7.92
CA GLU A 62 -14.68 20.29 -7.17
C GLU A 62 -14.70 20.69 -5.68
N ALA A 63 -13.68 21.36 -5.17
CA ALA A 63 -13.75 21.99 -3.85
C ALA A 63 -14.85 23.05 -3.76
N GLU A 64 -15.32 23.57 -4.90
CA GLU A 64 -16.47 24.49 -4.99
C GLU A 64 -17.82 23.75 -4.87
N ALA A 65 -17.93 22.51 -5.33
CA ALA A 65 -19.20 21.77 -5.31
C ALA A 65 -19.58 21.24 -3.91
N GLU A 66 -18.63 20.93 -3.06
CA GLU A 66 -18.91 20.51 -1.66
C GLU A 66 -19.22 21.71 -0.74
N ARG A 67 -18.80 22.94 -1.11
CA ARG A 67 -19.14 24.17 -0.35
C ARG A 67 -20.55 24.69 -0.64
N THR A 68 -21.17 24.30 -1.74
CA THR A 68 -22.50 24.80 -2.13
C THR A 68 -23.64 24.05 -1.47
N ASP A 69 -23.41 22.88 -0.86
CA ASP A 69 -24.45 22.13 -0.16
C ASP A 69 -24.61 22.54 1.31
N GLU A 70 -23.69 23.31 1.89
CA GLU A 70 -23.80 23.80 3.28
C GLU A 70 -24.17 25.28 3.43
N GLU A 71 -24.12 26.11 2.37
CA GLU A 71 -24.50 27.53 2.42
C GLU A 71 -25.50 27.91 1.32
N SER A 72 -26.77 27.59 1.50
CA SER A 72 -27.85 28.30 0.82
C SER A 72 -28.26 29.55 1.62
N GLY A 73 -27.55 30.61 1.46
CA GLY A 73 -27.89 31.89 2.06
C GLY A 73 -27.21 33.02 1.29
N ASP A 74 -28.02 33.77 0.56
CA ASP A 74 -27.75 35.05 -0.14
C ASP A 74 -26.43 35.75 0.12
N ALA A 75 -25.62 35.97 -0.93
CA ALA A 75 -24.99 37.26 -1.22
C ALA A 75 -24.19 37.27 -2.53
N ALA A 76 -24.43 38.32 -3.28
CA ALA A 76 -23.81 38.96 -4.43
C ALA A 76 -22.40 38.49 -4.88
N SER A 77 -22.31 38.21 -6.17
CA SER A 77 -21.10 38.08 -6.99
C SER A 77 -20.13 39.25 -6.86
N PRO A 78 -18.84 39.02 -6.80
CA PRO A 78 -17.87 39.93 -7.39
C PRO A 78 -17.07 39.31 -8.53
N ALA A 79 -16.80 40.17 -9.49
CA ALA A 79 -16.15 40.04 -10.76
C ALA A 79 -14.94 39.10 -10.86
N ALA A 80 -14.88 38.41 -11.99
CA ALA A 80 -13.75 37.68 -12.50
C ALA A 80 -12.46 38.51 -12.47
N ALA A 81 -11.47 38.07 -11.72
CA ALA A 81 -10.08 38.47 -11.94
C ALA A 81 -9.49 37.48 -12.94
N GLU A 82 -9.28 37.94 -14.17
CA GLU A 82 -8.48 37.23 -15.17
C GLU A 82 -7.03 37.13 -14.63
N GLY A 83 -6.69 35.98 -14.04
CA GLY A 83 -5.33 35.63 -13.75
C GLY A 83 -4.68 35.10 -15.02
N GLU A 84 -3.67 35.83 -15.51
CA GLU A 84 -2.84 35.46 -16.64
C GLU A 84 -2.31 34.02 -16.46
N ASP A 85 -2.69 33.17 -17.41
CA ASP A 85 -2.13 31.82 -17.60
C ASP A 85 -0.67 31.98 -18.06
N ASP A 86 0.26 32.05 -17.10
CA ASP A 86 1.68 31.97 -17.37
C ASP A 86 1.98 30.51 -17.77
N GLY A 87 1.91 30.24 -19.07
CA GLY A 87 2.16 28.94 -19.72
C GLY A 87 3.59 28.42 -19.60
N GLY A 88 4.18 28.47 -18.41
CA GLY A 88 5.37 27.74 -18.06
C GLY A 88 4.98 26.30 -17.69
N GLU A 89 5.37 25.30 -18.50
CA GLU A 89 5.46 23.90 -18.06
C GLU A 89 6.41 23.82 -16.85
N GLY A 90 5.92 24.21 -15.69
CA GLY A 90 6.67 24.29 -14.44
C GLY A 90 7.12 22.89 -14.01
N ASP A 91 8.30 22.84 -13.45
CA ASP A 91 8.97 21.67 -12.86
C ASP A 91 8.18 21.02 -11.68
N GLY A 92 6.90 21.38 -11.53
CA GLY A 92 6.00 20.96 -10.48
C GLY A 92 5.62 19.48 -10.56
N ILE A 93 5.14 18.97 -9.42
CA ILE A 93 4.67 17.58 -9.27
C ILE A 93 3.15 17.60 -9.15
N GLU A 94 2.49 16.79 -9.96
CA GLU A 94 1.07 16.46 -9.83
C GLU A 94 0.96 15.03 -9.30
N VAL A 95 0.29 14.89 -8.16
CA VAL A 95 0.06 13.61 -7.48
C VAL A 95 -1.40 13.21 -7.66
N CYS A 96 -1.64 11.96 -8.02
CA CYS A 96 -2.95 11.33 -7.93
C CYS A 96 -2.89 10.14 -6.96
N CYS A 97 -3.84 10.09 -6.04
CA CYS A 97 -4.10 8.94 -5.19
C CYS A 97 -5.58 8.54 -5.31
N PHE A 98 -5.89 7.27 -5.04
CA PHE A 98 -7.23 6.73 -5.23
C PHE A 98 -7.54 5.63 -4.23
N ASP A 99 -8.83 5.43 -3.98
CA ASP A 99 -9.34 4.30 -3.23
C ASP A 99 -9.37 3.08 -4.14
N ASN A 100 -8.68 2.01 -3.76
CA ASN A 100 -8.78 0.75 -4.49
C ASN A 100 -10.22 0.21 -4.46
N ARG A 101 -10.61 -0.64 -5.45
CA ARG A 101 -11.88 -1.36 -5.36
C ARG A 101 -12.01 -2.08 -4.01
N GLY A 102 -13.18 -2.03 -3.41
CA GLY A 102 -13.49 -2.69 -2.14
C GLY A 102 -13.23 -1.85 -0.89
N VAL A 103 -12.82 -0.59 -1.02
CA VAL A 103 -12.56 0.29 0.14
C VAL A 103 -12.95 1.74 -0.15
N GLY A 104 -13.18 2.50 0.91
CA GLY A 104 -13.45 3.93 0.86
C GLY A 104 -14.68 4.30 0.05
N ARG A 105 -14.53 5.27 -0.83
CA ARG A 105 -15.58 5.77 -1.71
C ARG A 105 -15.69 5.00 -3.05
N SER A 106 -14.78 4.03 -3.30
CA SER A 106 -14.80 3.21 -4.51
C SER A 106 -15.83 2.09 -4.42
N SER A 107 -16.26 1.57 -5.59
CA SER A 107 -17.19 0.44 -5.66
C SER A 107 -16.67 -0.80 -4.95
N ILE A 108 -17.60 -1.57 -4.37
CA ILE A 108 -17.32 -2.80 -3.63
C ILE A 108 -17.89 -3.99 -4.39
N PRO A 109 -17.15 -4.59 -5.33
CA PRO A 109 -17.60 -5.80 -6.03
C PRO A 109 -17.89 -6.94 -5.05
N PRO A 110 -19.00 -7.71 -5.25
CA PRO A 110 -19.46 -8.67 -4.25
C PRO A 110 -18.67 -9.98 -4.21
N HIS A 111 -17.93 -10.31 -5.29
CA HIS A 111 -17.26 -11.60 -5.40
C HIS A 111 -15.75 -11.46 -5.35
N LYS A 112 -15.07 -12.38 -4.65
CA LYS A 112 -13.60 -12.43 -4.54
C LYS A 112 -12.89 -12.51 -5.90
N SER A 113 -13.54 -13.10 -6.93
CA SER A 113 -13.00 -13.19 -8.29
C SER A 113 -12.78 -11.85 -8.97
N TYR A 114 -13.44 -10.79 -8.49
CA TYR A 114 -13.24 -9.42 -8.97
C TYR A 114 -12.02 -8.73 -8.34
N TYR A 115 -11.31 -9.43 -7.47
CA TYR A 115 -10.15 -8.90 -6.76
C TYR A 115 -8.91 -9.75 -7.06
N SER A 116 -8.00 -9.17 -7.78
CA SER A 116 -6.61 -9.63 -7.88
C SER A 116 -5.72 -8.43 -8.12
N THR A 117 -4.44 -8.53 -7.78
CA THR A 117 -3.48 -7.44 -8.04
C THR A 117 -3.33 -7.14 -9.53
N ALA A 118 -3.58 -8.11 -10.40
CA ALA A 118 -3.59 -7.89 -11.85
C ALA A 118 -4.83 -7.12 -12.33
N ILE A 119 -6.01 -7.37 -11.74
CA ILE A 119 -7.23 -6.60 -12.01
C ILE A 119 -7.03 -5.16 -11.52
N MET A 120 -6.57 -4.99 -10.27
CA MET A 120 -6.35 -3.68 -9.66
C MET A 120 -5.23 -2.88 -10.37
N ALA A 121 -4.26 -3.55 -10.99
CA ALA A 121 -3.27 -2.91 -11.85
C ALA A 121 -3.91 -2.36 -13.15
N ARG A 122 -4.90 -3.05 -13.71
CA ARG A 122 -5.69 -2.51 -14.84
C ARG A 122 -6.55 -1.32 -14.42
N ASP A 123 -7.09 -1.34 -13.21
CA ASP A 123 -7.79 -0.18 -12.64
C ASP A 123 -6.88 1.06 -12.60
N ALA A 124 -5.67 0.88 -12.07
CA ALA A 124 -4.69 1.96 -11.99
C ALA A 124 -4.27 2.48 -13.39
N LEU A 125 -4.12 1.58 -14.38
CA LEU A 125 -3.86 1.98 -15.77
C LEU A 125 -5.04 2.74 -16.38
N ALA A 126 -6.27 2.28 -16.16
CA ALA A 126 -7.48 2.96 -16.63
C ALA A 126 -7.64 4.36 -15.99
N LEU A 127 -7.27 4.50 -14.71
CA LEU A 127 -7.22 5.82 -14.06
C LEU A 127 -6.17 6.72 -14.72
N MET A 128 -4.97 6.20 -15.03
CA MET A 128 -3.97 6.99 -15.78
C MET A 128 -4.49 7.41 -17.16
N ASP A 129 -5.25 6.54 -17.86
CA ASP A 129 -5.86 6.86 -19.14
C ASP A 129 -6.95 7.93 -18.99
N HIS A 130 -7.79 7.82 -17.97
CA HIS A 130 -8.82 8.80 -17.61
C HIS A 130 -8.23 10.20 -17.34
N LEU A 131 -7.06 10.24 -16.68
CA LEU A 131 -6.32 11.49 -16.40
C LEU A 131 -5.51 12.01 -17.60
N GLY A 132 -5.49 11.29 -18.72
CA GLY A 132 -4.65 11.62 -19.87
C GLY A 132 -3.15 11.43 -19.64
N TRP A 133 -2.76 10.73 -18.58
CA TRP A 133 -1.37 10.53 -18.22
C TRP A 133 -0.74 9.42 -19.07
N LYS A 134 0.15 9.76 -19.97
CA LYS A 134 0.89 8.81 -20.81
C LYS A 134 1.86 7.95 -19.97
N LYS A 135 2.54 8.59 -19.01
CA LYS A 135 3.49 7.95 -18.08
C LYS A 135 3.37 8.59 -16.70
N ALA A 136 3.72 7.84 -15.66
CA ALA A 136 3.80 8.34 -14.30
C ALA A 136 4.92 7.64 -13.51
N HIS A 137 5.42 8.29 -12.47
CA HIS A 137 6.10 7.64 -11.37
C HIS A 137 5.03 6.89 -10.56
N VAL A 138 5.22 5.58 -10.33
CA VAL A 138 4.22 4.73 -9.67
C VAL A 138 4.76 4.31 -8.31
N PHE A 139 4.11 4.77 -7.24
CA PHE A 139 4.53 4.50 -5.86
C PHE A 139 3.43 3.71 -5.16
N GLY A 140 3.77 2.53 -4.67
CA GLY A 140 2.82 1.64 -4.03
C GLY A 140 3.25 1.25 -2.63
N HIS A 141 2.27 1.12 -1.71
CA HIS A 141 2.49 0.65 -0.35
C HIS A 141 1.78 -0.69 -0.12
N SER A 142 2.47 -1.68 0.47
CA SER A 142 1.91 -2.98 0.86
C SER A 142 1.21 -3.68 -0.33
N MET A 143 -0.09 -3.98 -0.26
CA MET A 143 -0.87 -4.47 -1.41
C MET A 143 -0.75 -3.54 -2.62
N GLY A 144 -0.70 -2.22 -2.40
CA GLY A 144 -0.49 -1.25 -3.48
C GLY A 144 0.86 -1.41 -4.17
N ALA A 145 1.92 -1.82 -3.45
CA ALA A 145 3.20 -2.17 -4.06
C ALA A 145 3.10 -3.45 -4.92
N MET A 146 2.32 -4.44 -4.50
CA MET A 146 2.03 -5.62 -5.32
C MET A 146 1.27 -5.25 -6.60
N ILE A 147 0.28 -4.34 -6.50
CA ILE A 147 -0.46 -3.80 -7.65
C ILE A 147 0.49 -3.07 -8.58
N SER A 148 1.37 -2.22 -8.04
CA SER A 148 2.36 -1.46 -8.80
C SER A 148 3.36 -2.35 -9.53
N CYS A 149 3.79 -3.47 -8.92
CA CYS A 149 4.59 -4.50 -9.62
C CYS A 149 3.86 -5.10 -10.82
N LYS A 150 2.56 -5.42 -10.67
CA LYS A 150 1.73 -5.93 -11.79
C LYS A 150 1.57 -4.88 -12.88
N LEU A 151 1.28 -3.64 -12.53
CA LEU A 151 1.19 -2.52 -13.46
C LEU A 151 2.50 -2.38 -14.27
N ALA A 152 3.63 -2.34 -13.57
CA ALA A 152 4.94 -2.19 -14.18
C ALA A 152 5.31 -3.35 -15.11
N ALA A 153 4.92 -4.59 -14.77
CA ALA A 153 5.13 -5.75 -15.63
C ALA A 153 4.18 -5.79 -16.83
N MET A 154 2.94 -5.29 -16.68
CA MET A 154 1.93 -5.29 -17.75
C MET A 154 2.14 -4.16 -18.76
N ALA A 155 2.58 -3.00 -18.29
CA ALA A 155 2.72 -1.79 -19.11
C ALA A 155 3.99 -1.00 -18.74
N PRO A 156 5.19 -1.59 -18.93
CA PRO A 156 6.45 -0.96 -18.52
C PRO A 156 6.67 0.40 -19.19
N GLN A 157 6.15 0.60 -20.39
CA GLN A 157 6.22 1.87 -21.13
C GLN A 157 5.41 3.00 -20.47
N ARG A 158 4.52 2.69 -19.53
CA ARG A 158 3.68 3.65 -18.78
C ARG A 158 4.34 4.14 -17.48
N VAL A 159 5.48 3.54 -17.10
CA VAL A 159 6.18 3.80 -15.84
C VAL A 159 7.42 4.65 -16.08
N CYS A 160 7.55 5.76 -15.35
CA CYS A 160 8.77 6.55 -15.30
C CYS A 160 9.77 5.98 -14.28
N SER A 161 9.28 5.67 -13.09
CA SER A 161 10.00 4.95 -12.04
C SER A 161 9.02 4.24 -11.12
N LEU A 162 9.52 3.32 -10.30
CA LEU A 162 8.72 2.47 -9.43
C LEU A 162 9.23 2.54 -7.99
N ALA A 163 8.38 2.93 -7.03
CA ALA A 163 8.69 2.81 -5.61
C ALA A 163 7.77 1.78 -4.94
N LEU A 164 8.36 0.85 -4.20
CA LEU A 164 7.69 -0.27 -3.54
C LEU A 164 7.94 -0.17 -2.03
N LEU A 165 6.93 0.30 -1.30
CA LEU A 165 6.99 0.49 0.14
C LEU A 165 6.39 -0.73 0.85
N ASN A 166 7.13 -1.32 1.81
CA ASN A 166 6.68 -2.43 2.64
C ASN A 166 6.07 -3.60 1.84
N VAL A 167 6.78 -4.00 0.77
CA VAL A 167 6.31 -4.99 -0.22
C VAL A 167 6.68 -6.42 0.17
N THR A 168 5.82 -7.37 -0.20
CA THR A 168 6.12 -8.81 -0.25
C THR A 168 5.81 -9.38 -1.63
N GLY A 169 6.22 -10.63 -1.88
CA GLY A 169 5.88 -11.32 -3.12
C GLY A 169 4.48 -11.93 -3.16
N GLY A 170 3.65 -11.69 -2.14
CA GLY A 170 2.30 -12.24 -2.04
C GLY A 170 2.23 -13.69 -1.55
N GLY A 171 1.03 -14.23 -1.45
CA GLY A 171 0.80 -15.60 -0.99
C GLY A 171 1.42 -15.87 0.39
N PHE A 172 2.28 -16.87 0.47
CA PHE A 172 2.96 -17.21 1.73
C PHE A 172 3.82 -16.09 2.31
N GLN A 173 4.31 -15.19 1.49
CA GLN A 173 5.12 -14.06 1.95
C GLN A 173 4.30 -12.99 2.66
N CYS A 174 2.95 -13.05 2.55
CA CYS A 174 2.04 -12.21 3.32
C CYS A 174 1.85 -12.70 4.76
N PHE A 175 2.35 -13.89 5.12
CA PHE A 175 2.27 -14.31 6.51
C PHE A 175 3.32 -13.59 7.34
N PRO A 176 2.88 -12.99 8.44
CA PRO A 176 3.79 -12.44 9.43
C PRO A 176 4.62 -13.57 10.07
N LYS A 177 5.70 -13.22 10.74
CA LYS A 177 6.44 -14.16 11.56
C LYS A 177 5.53 -14.67 12.69
N VAL A 178 5.36 -15.98 12.77
CA VAL A 178 4.51 -16.57 13.81
C VAL A 178 5.29 -16.60 15.13
N ASP A 179 4.94 -15.69 16.03
CA ASP A 179 5.41 -15.65 17.40
C ASP A 179 4.24 -15.32 18.36
N GLY A 180 4.52 -15.28 19.66
CA GLY A 180 3.47 -15.05 20.67
C GLY A 180 2.80 -13.68 20.54
N GLN A 181 3.54 -12.65 20.14
CA GLN A 181 3.00 -11.31 19.91
C GLN A 181 2.02 -11.31 18.74
N MET A 182 2.43 -11.90 17.62
CA MET A 182 1.58 -11.96 16.42
C MET A 182 0.32 -12.80 16.66
N LEU A 183 0.41 -13.91 17.38
CA LEU A 183 -0.76 -14.71 17.73
C LEU A 183 -1.73 -13.91 18.62
N SER A 184 -1.22 -13.14 19.57
CA SER A 184 -2.04 -12.24 20.41
C SER A 184 -2.73 -11.16 19.57
N LEU A 185 -2.00 -10.49 18.68
CA LEU A 185 -2.55 -9.47 17.78
C LEU A 185 -3.62 -10.06 16.86
N ALA A 186 -3.37 -11.21 16.24
CA ALA A 186 -4.34 -11.89 15.39
C ALA A 186 -5.63 -12.26 16.14
N PHE A 187 -5.50 -12.76 17.37
CA PHE A 187 -6.65 -13.06 18.22
C PHE A 187 -7.46 -11.80 18.58
N ARG A 188 -6.78 -10.72 18.94
CA ARG A 188 -7.41 -9.42 19.24
C ARG A 188 -8.09 -8.83 18.01
N PHE A 189 -7.45 -8.92 16.83
CA PHE A 189 -8.02 -8.50 15.56
C PHE A 189 -9.35 -9.20 15.24
N LEU A 190 -9.39 -10.54 15.40
CA LEU A 190 -10.61 -11.32 15.15
C LEU A 190 -11.74 -10.98 16.15
N ARG A 191 -11.40 -10.51 17.34
CA ARG A 191 -12.37 -10.14 18.37
C ARG A 191 -12.79 -8.67 18.33
N ALA A 192 -12.01 -7.81 17.70
CA ALA A 192 -12.30 -6.38 17.58
C ALA A 192 -13.60 -6.17 16.79
N LYS A 193 -14.63 -5.66 17.49
CA LYS A 193 -15.98 -5.41 16.95
C LYS A 193 -16.33 -3.93 16.94
N THR A 194 -15.62 -3.12 17.72
CA THR A 194 -15.83 -1.69 17.81
C THR A 194 -14.69 -0.91 17.16
N PRO A 195 -14.92 0.35 16.74
CA PRO A 195 -13.87 1.22 16.23
C PRO A 195 -12.68 1.33 17.19
N GLU A 196 -12.94 1.41 18.50
CA GLU A 196 -11.93 1.54 19.55
C GLU A 196 -11.04 0.30 19.65
N GLU A 197 -11.65 -0.89 19.69
CA GLU A 197 -10.92 -2.16 19.72
C GLU A 197 -10.07 -2.35 18.45
N ARG A 198 -10.63 -1.96 17.30
CA ARG A 198 -9.95 -2.04 16.02
C ARG A 198 -8.76 -1.08 15.94
N ALA A 199 -8.95 0.18 16.34
CA ALA A 199 -7.89 1.18 16.36
C ALA A 199 -6.68 0.74 17.20
N LEU A 200 -6.92 0.14 18.38
CA LEU A 200 -5.83 -0.35 19.24
C LEU A 200 -4.99 -1.43 18.53
N VAL A 201 -5.63 -2.39 17.88
CA VAL A 201 -4.92 -3.47 17.17
C VAL A 201 -4.20 -2.92 15.94
N ASP A 202 -4.84 -2.05 15.18
CA ASP A 202 -4.25 -1.47 13.97
C ASP A 202 -3.01 -0.63 14.31
N LEU A 203 -3.04 0.16 15.39
CA LEU A 203 -1.87 0.94 15.82
C LEU A 203 -0.67 0.04 16.17
N GLU A 204 -0.89 -0.99 17.00
CA GLU A 204 0.19 -1.92 17.39
C GLU A 204 0.70 -2.78 16.23
N THR A 205 -0.10 -2.93 15.18
CA THR A 205 0.27 -3.71 13.99
C THR A 205 1.06 -2.88 12.99
N HIS A 206 0.74 -1.58 12.88
CA HIS A 206 1.28 -0.73 11.82
C HIS A 206 2.44 0.16 12.23
N TYR A 207 2.60 0.44 13.53
CA TYR A 207 3.61 1.37 14.04
C TYR A 207 4.52 0.70 15.08
N THR A 208 5.73 1.24 15.22
CA THR A 208 6.64 0.82 16.29
C THR A 208 6.15 1.32 17.65
N GLU A 209 6.42 0.56 18.70
CA GLU A 209 6.14 0.96 20.09
C GLU A 209 6.84 2.27 20.44
N GLU A 210 8.09 2.45 19.97
CA GLU A 210 8.87 3.67 20.17
C GLU A 210 8.15 4.89 19.59
N TYR A 211 7.71 4.81 18.34
CA TYR A 211 6.97 5.89 17.68
C TYR A 211 5.65 6.21 18.38
N LEU A 212 4.91 5.18 18.78
CA LEU A 212 3.64 5.35 19.48
C LEU A 212 3.81 6.04 20.85
N ASN A 213 4.93 5.82 21.52
CA ASN A 213 5.21 6.37 22.85
C ASN A 213 5.89 7.75 22.82
N GLU A 214 6.25 8.27 21.63
CA GLU A 214 6.76 9.63 21.50
C GLU A 214 5.77 10.66 22.06
N LYS A 215 6.32 11.66 22.78
CA LYS A 215 5.54 12.79 23.26
C LYS A 215 5.35 13.84 22.16
N VAL A 216 4.11 14.22 21.92
CA VAL A 216 3.71 15.29 21.02
C VAL A 216 2.93 16.30 21.85
N GLY A 217 3.58 17.37 22.28
CA GLY A 217 2.99 18.30 23.24
C GLY A 217 2.72 17.62 24.59
N SER A 218 1.45 17.67 25.04
CA SER A 218 1.00 17.09 26.32
C SER A 218 0.59 15.61 26.22
N CYS A 219 0.45 15.06 24.99
CA CYS A 219 -0.05 13.70 24.75
C CYS A 219 1.04 12.81 24.17
N THR A 220 0.79 11.49 24.15
CA THR A 220 1.58 10.56 23.36
C THR A 220 1.04 10.51 21.94
N ARG A 221 1.89 10.18 20.97
CA ARG A 221 1.46 9.97 19.58
C ARG A 221 0.39 8.87 19.48
N ARG A 222 0.49 7.84 20.31
CA ARG A 222 -0.55 6.80 20.44
C ARG A 222 -1.93 7.39 20.71
N THR A 223 -2.02 8.35 21.64
CA THR A 223 -3.30 8.97 21.98
C THR A 223 -3.89 9.75 20.81
N ILE A 224 -3.05 10.50 20.09
CA ILE A 224 -3.46 11.28 18.92
C ILE A 224 -3.97 10.35 17.81
N LEU A 225 -3.12 9.39 17.40
CA LEU A 225 -3.47 8.44 16.35
C LEU A 225 -4.69 7.59 16.70
N TYR A 226 -4.83 7.19 17.95
CA TYR A 226 -6.01 6.46 18.42
C TYR A 226 -7.29 7.26 18.18
N GLN A 227 -7.29 8.55 18.54
CA GLN A 227 -8.45 9.42 18.32
C GLN A 227 -8.76 9.60 16.84
N GLU A 228 -7.72 9.77 16.00
CA GLU A 228 -7.86 9.88 14.55
C GLU A 228 -8.42 8.60 13.93
N TYR A 229 -7.91 7.43 14.31
CA TYR A 229 -8.39 6.13 13.82
C TYR A 229 -9.84 5.88 14.24
N VAL A 230 -10.19 6.11 15.51
CA VAL A 230 -11.56 5.95 15.99
C VAL A 230 -12.51 6.90 15.27
N LYS A 231 -12.12 8.17 15.10
CA LYS A 231 -12.92 9.15 14.36
C LYS A 231 -13.08 8.73 12.90
N GLY A 232 -12.02 8.32 12.24
CA GLY A 232 -12.04 7.84 10.85
C GLY A 232 -12.97 6.65 10.66
N ILE A 233 -12.82 5.60 11.49
CA ILE A 233 -13.67 4.40 11.42
C ILE A 233 -15.13 4.74 11.75
N SER A 234 -15.37 5.65 12.69
CA SER A 234 -16.73 6.04 13.10
C SER A 234 -17.44 6.88 12.03
N SER A 235 -16.70 7.69 11.25
CA SER A 235 -17.27 8.55 10.21
C SER A 235 -17.49 7.82 8.88
N THR A 236 -16.57 6.94 8.49
CA THR A 236 -16.64 6.22 7.20
C THR A 236 -17.18 4.80 7.32
N GLY A 237 -17.30 4.29 8.55
CA GLY A 237 -17.59 2.89 8.83
C GLY A 237 -16.35 2.00 8.66
N MET A 238 -16.45 0.78 9.18
CA MET A 238 -15.44 -0.26 8.89
C MET A 238 -15.58 -0.69 7.44
N GLN A 239 -14.45 -1.03 6.80
CA GLN A 239 -14.48 -1.64 5.48
C GLN A 239 -15.46 -2.81 5.43
N SER A 240 -16.24 -2.92 4.35
CA SER A 240 -17.18 -4.03 4.19
C SER A 240 -16.46 -5.37 4.16
N ASN A 241 -17.10 -6.41 4.68
CA ASN A 241 -16.53 -7.77 4.68
C ASN A 241 -16.20 -8.23 3.25
N CYS A 242 -17.04 -7.96 2.27
CA CYS A 242 -16.80 -8.32 0.86
C CYS A 242 -15.55 -7.63 0.31
N GLY A 243 -15.40 -6.34 0.59
CA GLY A 243 -14.23 -5.57 0.16
C GLY A 243 -12.95 -6.06 0.82
N PHE A 244 -12.98 -6.25 2.14
CA PHE A 244 -11.85 -6.77 2.90
C PHE A 244 -11.42 -8.16 2.43
N GLU A 245 -12.35 -9.12 2.35
CA GLU A 245 -12.06 -10.48 1.87
C GLU A 245 -11.58 -10.50 0.42
N GLY A 246 -12.10 -9.61 -0.42
CA GLY A 246 -11.65 -9.44 -1.79
C GLY A 246 -10.21 -8.96 -1.88
N GLN A 247 -9.84 -7.93 -1.12
CA GLN A 247 -8.48 -7.41 -1.08
C GLN A 247 -7.50 -8.41 -0.43
N VAL A 248 -7.91 -9.12 0.62
CA VAL A 248 -7.13 -10.23 1.19
C VAL A 248 -6.89 -11.32 0.13
N ASN A 249 -7.91 -11.68 -0.65
CA ASN A 249 -7.75 -12.63 -1.76
C ASN A 249 -6.74 -12.12 -2.79
N ALA A 250 -6.75 -10.83 -3.11
CA ALA A 250 -5.78 -10.24 -4.03
C ALA A 250 -4.34 -10.38 -3.53
N CYS A 251 -4.08 -10.12 -2.22
CA CYS A 251 -2.77 -10.33 -1.61
C CYS A 251 -2.38 -11.82 -1.61
N TRP A 252 -3.31 -12.69 -1.25
CA TRP A 252 -3.08 -14.13 -1.15
C TRP A 252 -2.77 -14.78 -2.49
N THR A 253 -3.45 -14.36 -3.55
CA THR A 253 -3.26 -14.88 -4.91
C THR A 253 -2.16 -14.16 -5.69
N HIS A 254 -1.61 -13.08 -5.12
CA HIS A 254 -0.50 -12.35 -5.76
C HIS A 254 0.73 -13.24 -5.88
N LYS A 255 1.36 -13.16 -7.03
CA LYS A 255 2.68 -13.74 -7.31
C LYS A 255 3.31 -13.01 -8.47
N MET A 256 4.61 -12.77 -8.41
CA MET A 256 5.39 -12.30 -9.55
C MET A 256 6.12 -13.48 -10.20
N THR A 257 5.86 -13.71 -11.46
CA THR A 257 6.60 -14.71 -12.25
C THR A 257 8.00 -14.20 -12.59
N SER A 258 8.93 -15.11 -12.88
CA SER A 258 10.27 -14.71 -13.33
C SER A 258 10.21 -13.82 -14.58
N LYS A 259 9.32 -14.13 -15.52
CA LYS A 259 9.12 -13.33 -16.75
C LYS A 259 8.65 -11.90 -16.42
N GLU A 260 7.73 -11.71 -15.48
CA GLU A 260 7.26 -10.38 -15.06
C GLU A 260 8.39 -9.58 -14.40
N LEU A 261 9.19 -10.22 -13.54
CA LEU A 261 10.36 -9.57 -12.92
C LEU A 261 11.44 -9.23 -13.97
N ASP A 262 11.67 -10.11 -14.93
CA ASP A 262 12.59 -9.84 -16.05
C ASP A 262 12.09 -8.68 -16.92
N THR A 263 10.77 -8.56 -17.12
CA THR A 263 10.17 -7.42 -17.81
C THR A 263 10.45 -6.11 -17.08
N ILE A 264 10.25 -6.06 -15.76
CA ILE A 264 10.55 -4.88 -14.93
C ILE A 264 12.05 -4.55 -14.99
N ARG A 265 12.91 -5.56 -14.83
CA ARG A 265 14.36 -5.39 -14.83
C ARG A 265 14.90 -4.87 -16.17
N SER A 266 14.26 -5.27 -17.28
CA SER A 266 14.69 -4.90 -18.65
C SER A 266 14.05 -3.61 -19.15
N ALA A 267 13.10 -3.04 -18.41
CA ALA A 267 12.29 -1.89 -18.87
C ALA A 267 13.05 -0.56 -18.85
N GLY A 268 14.19 -0.48 -18.16
CA GLY A 268 15.08 0.68 -18.14
C GLY A 268 14.67 1.78 -17.15
N PHE A 269 13.54 1.66 -16.44
CA PHE A 269 13.19 2.59 -15.35
C PHE A 269 13.81 2.14 -14.03
N LEU A 270 14.05 3.13 -13.15
CA LEU A 270 14.64 2.88 -11.83
C LEU A 270 13.58 2.42 -10.83
N VAL A 271 14.00 1.58 -9.87
CA VAL A 271 13.16 1.03 -8.81
C VAL A 271 13.75 1.37 -7.45
N SER A 272 12.92 1.83 -6.49
CA SER A 272 13.28 1.96 -5.09
C SER A 272 12.42 1.00 -4.27
N VAL A 273 13.04 0.14 -3.46
CA VAL A 273 12.35 -0.72 -2.49
C VAL A 273 12.60 -0.14 -1.11
N ILE A 274 11.56 0.45 -0.52
CA ILE A 274 11.65 1.16 0.78
C ILE A 274 10.93 0.31 1.83
N HIS A 275 11.57 0.06 2.99
CA HIS A 275 10.99 -0.88 3.95
C HIS A 275 11.34 -0.52 5.39
N GLY A 276 10.36 -0.62 6.29
CA GLY A 276 10.57 -0.48 7.72
C GLY A 276 11.21 -1.74 8.33
N ARG A 277 12.32 -1.57 9.06
CA ARG A 277 13.06 -2.70 9.65
C ARG A 277 12.27 -3.49 10.69
N SER A 278 11.29 -2.85 11.32
CA SER A 278 10.44 -3.43 12.36
C SER A 278 9.05 -3.84 11.84
N ASP A 279 8.89 -3.97 10.52
CA ASP A 279 7.63 -4.40 9.93
C ASP A 279 7.31 -5.85 10.30
N ILE A 280 6.24 -6.03 11.07
CA ILE A 280 5.78 -7.35 11.53
C ILE A 280 4.79 -7.99 10.56
N ILE A 281 4.20 -7.21 9.63
CA ILE A 281 3.26 -7.69 8.60
C ILE A 281 4.02 -8.19 7.38
N ALA A 282 4.77 -7.28 6.75
CA ALA A 282 5.57 -7.56 5.57
C ALA A 282 7.03 -7.79 5.99
N GLN A 283 7.46 -9.04 6.03
CA GLN A 283 8.81 -9.36 6.49
C GLN A 283 9.89 -8.78 5.54
N LEU A 284 10.82 -8.02 6.09
CA LEU A 284 11.92 -7.35 5.39
C LEU A 284 12.71 -8.29 4.45
N CYS A 285 12.88 -9.57 4.84
CA CYS A 285 13.61 -10.53 4.02
C CYS A 285 12.98 -10.77 2.64
N HIS A 286 11.66 -10.58 2.50
CA HIS A 286 10.98 -10.71 1.22
C HIS A 286 11.20 -9.49 0.32
N ALA A 287 11.22 -8.29 0.90
CA ALA A 287 11.56 -7.06 0.19
C ALA A 287 13.01 -7.07 -0.32
N ARG A 288 13.96 -7.52 0.52
CA ARG A 288 15.37 -7.71 0.11
C ARG A 288 15.50 -8.65 -1.08
N ARG A 289 14.85 -9.82 -1.03
CA ARG A 289 14.85 -10.78 -2.15
C ARG A 289 14.25 -10.20 -3.42
N LEU A 290 13.21 -9.39 -3.31
CA LEU A 290 12.62 -8.72 -4.47
C LEU A 290 13.60 -7.70 -5.06
N ALA A 291 14.23 -6.88 -4.24
CA ALA A 291 15.25 -5.92 -4.66
C ALA A 291 16.43 -6.62 -5.34
N GLU A 292 16.96 -7.69 -4.75
CA GLU A 292 18.04 -8.53 -5.33
C GLU A 292 17.67 -9.07 -6.72
N ARG A 293 16.43 -9.53 -6.90
CA ARG A 293 15.95 -10.04 -8.19
C ARG A 293 15.77 -8.97 -9.26
N LEU A 294 15.69 -7.71 -8.86
CA LEU A 294 15.54 -6.55 -9.74
C LEU A 294 16.84 -5.78 -9.98
N ILE A 295 17.97 -6.23 -9.44
CA ILE A 295 19.29 -5.65 -9.77
C ILE A 295 19.51 -5.78 -11.31
N PRO A 296 20.07 -4.74 -11.99
CA PRO A 296 20.64 -3.50 -11.43
C PRO A 296 19.65 -2.33 -11.31
N VAL A 297 18.39 -2.47 -11.67
CA VAL A 297 17.44 -1.34 -11.67
C VAL A 297 16.93 -0.97 -10.28
N ALA A 298 17.08 -1.86 -9.29
CA ALA A 298 16.53 -1.67 -7.93
C ALA A 298 17.60 -1.27 -6.91
N ARG A 299 17.24 -0.30 -6.05
CA ARG A 299 17.94 0.06 -4.82
C ARG A 299 17.06 -0.25 -3.61
N MET A 300 17.64 -0.87 -2.57
CA MET A 300 16.99 -1.10 -1.29
C MET A 300 17.23 0.09 -0.36
N VAL A 301 16.18 0.55 0.34
CA VAL A 301 16.22 1.59 1.36
C VAL A 301 15.56 1.05 2.62
N GLU A 302 16.33 0.84 3.67
CA GLU A 302 15.86 0.30 4.94
C GLU A 302 15.81 1.39 6.00
N LEU A 303 14.61 1.69 6.48
CA LEU A 303 14.37 2.74 7.46
C LEU A 303 14.00 2.15 8.83
N HIS A 304 14.24 2.91 9.88
CA HIS A 304 13.73 2.58 11.21
C HIS A 304 12.22 2.86 11.25
N GLY A 305 11.40 1.85 11.38
CA GLY A 305 9.94 1.97 11.39
C GLY A 305 9.27 0.62 11.13
N ALA A 306 7.95 0.58 11.27
CA ALA A 306 7.13 -0.60 11.05
C ALA A 306 6.45 -0.61 9.68
N HIS A 307 5.22 -1.15 9.58
CA HIS A 307 4.50 -1.30 8.31
C HIS A 307 4.13 0.04 7.68
N LEU A 308 3.76 1.05 8.47
CA LEU A 308 3.52 2.42 8.00
C LEU A 308 4.77 3.30 8.16
N VAL A 309 5.93 2.82 7.67
CA VAL A 309 7.19 3.60 7.68
C VAL A 309 7.03 4.96 6.99
N SER A 310 6.13 5.08 6.01
CA SER A 310 5.77 6.33 5.35
C SER A 310 5.16 7.38 6.28
N HIS A 311 4.56 6.96 7.40
CA HIS A 311 4.03 7.83 8.44
C HIS A 311 5.02 8.05 9.58
N GLU A 312 5.80 7.01 9.93
CA GLU A 312 6.78 7.11 10.99
C GLU A 312 8.00 7.95 10.59
N ARG A 313 8.40 7.85 9.33
CA ARG A 313 9.60 8.50 8.74
C ARG A 313 9.26 9.25 7.46
N PRO A 314 8.31 10.21 7.51
CA PRO A 314 7.79 10.84 6.30
C PRO A 314 8.88 11.59 5.53
N GLU A 315 9.81 12.26 6.21
CA GLU A 315 10.88 13.02 5.56
C GLU A 315 11.86 12.10 4.83
N GLU A 316 12.28 10.99 5.46
CA GLU A 316 13.21 10.03 4.86
C GLU A 316 12.58 9.32 3.67
N VAL A 317 11.31 8.94 3.79
CA VAL A 317 10.56 8.35 2.66
C VAL A 317 10.39 9.36 1.54
N ASN A 318 9.99 10.60 1.83
CA ASN A 318 9.81 11.64 0.81
C ASN A 318 11.14 11.97 0.12
N ASN A 319 12.25 12.02 0.86
CA ASN A 319 13.58 12.20 0.28
C ASN A 319 13.94 11.04 -0.67
N ALA A 320 13.70 9.78 -0.29
CA ALA A 320 13.95 8.63 -1.15
C ALA A 320 13.08 8.65 -2.42
N LEU A 321 11.81 9.08 -2.32
CA LEU A 321 10.92 9.25 -3.47
C LEU A 321 11.40 10.39 -4.39
N MET A 322 11.81 11.52 -3.82
CA MET A 322 12.35 12.65 -4.59
C MET A 322 13.68 12.32 -5.25
N GLU A 323 14.56 11.57 -4.59
CA GLU A 323 15.81 11.07 -5.19
C GLU A 323 15.52 10.18 -6.41
N LEU A 324 14.54 9.28 -6.30
CA LEU A 324 14.12 8.42 -7.40
C LEU A 324 13.59 9.22 -8.60
N ILE A 325 12.77 10.24 -8.35
CA ILE A 325 12.28 11.15 -9.39
C ILE A 325 13.44 11.91 -10.05
N LYS A 326 14.34 12.49 -9.25
CA LYS A 326 15.51 13.23 -9.75
C LYS A 326 16.46 12.33 -10.54
N ALA A 327 16.76 11.13 -10.04
CA ALA A 327 17.60 10.16 -10.75
C ALA A 327 16.99 9.76 -12.11
N THR A 328 15.68 9.62 -12.17
CA THR A 328 14.95 9.34 -13.41
C THR A 328 15.03 10.51 -14.39
N LYS A 329 14.83 11.75 -13.90
CA LYS A 329 14.96 12.96 -14.75
C LYS A 329 16.38 13.14 -15.29
N SER A 330 17.39 12.85 -14.49
CA SER A 330 18.81 12.92 -14.90
C SER A 330 19.27 11.74 -15.75
N MET A 331 18.36 10.80 -16.08
CA MET A 331 18.67 9.58 -16.85
C MET A 331 19.82 8.77 -16.25
N MET A 332 19.87 8.70 -14.91
CA MET A 332 20.88 7.93 -14.18
C MET A 332 20.88 6.47 -14.62
N LYS A 333 22.06 5.90 -14.77
CA LYS A 333 22.19 4.49 -15.16
C LYS A 333 21.76 3.55 -14.03
N PRO A 334 21.13 2.40 -14.35
CA PRO A 334 20.71 1.44 -13.34
C PRO A 334 21.83 0.98 -12.40
N GLU A 335 23.05 0.79 -12.93
CA GLU A 335 24.20 0.35 -12.14
C GLU A 335 24.65 1.41 -11.14
N GLU A 336 24.58 2.69 -11.51
CA GLU A 336 24.88 3.81 -10.64
C GLU A 336 23.80 3.93 -9.55
N TRP A 337 22.52 3.75 -9.92
CA TRP A 337 21.40 3.78 -9.00
C TRP A 337 21.51 2.70 -7.92
N SER A 338 21.76 1.45 -8.33
CA SER A 338 21.85 0.33 -7.39
C SER A 338 23.11 0.34 -6.52
N SER A 339 24.16 1.03 -6.93
CA SER A 339 25.42 1.14 -6.18
C SER A 339 25.48 2.34 -5.23
N GLN A 340 24.51 3.24 -5.26
CA GLN A 340 24.48 4.38 -4.34
C GLN A 340 24.39 3.87 -2.88
N PRO A 341 25.24 4.40 -1.97
CA PRO A 341 25.12 4.06 -0.56
C PRO A 341 23.76 4.49 -0.03
N GLU A 342 23.20 3.72 0.90
CA GLU A 342 22.05 4.17 1.66
C GLU A 342 22.41 5.50 2.32
N ASN A 343 21.67 6.57 2.01
CA ASN A 343 21.78 7.82 2.74
C ASN A 343 21.21 7.60 4.14
N SER A 344 22.01 7.00 5.01
CA SER A 344 21.75 7.03 6.45
C SER A 344 22.05 8.45 6.91
N SER A 345 21.01 9.24 7.17
CA SER A 345 21.14 10.41 8.04
C SER A 345 21.74 9.90 9.37
N GLU A 346 22.98 10.30 9.59
CA GLU A 346 23.76 9.89 10.76
C GLU A 346 23.08 10.33 12.05
N THR A 347 22.60 9.37 12.79
CA THR A 347 22.74 9.31 14.25
C THR A 347 22.62 7.86 14.68
N GLY A 348 23.74 7.16 14.76
CA GLY A 348 23.81 5.83 15.36
C GLY A 348 24.78 4.88 14.68
N ALA A 349 26.02 4.91 15.16
CA ALA A 349 27.08 3.88 15.10
C ALA A 349 27.15 2.96 13.87
N LEU A 350 28.19 3.21 13.08
CA LEU A 350 28.81 2.34 12.09
C LEU A 350 28.91 0.88 12.56
N ILE A 351 28.18 -0.01 11.92
CA ILE A 351 28.64 -1.38 11.66
C ILE A 351 28.62 -1.57 10.14
N SER A 352 29.77 -1.33 9.54
CA SER A 352 30.05 -1.68 8.15
C SER A 352 30.05 -3.19 8.03
N ALA A 353 28.93 -3.77 7.56
CA ALA A 353 28.93 -5.12 7.05
C ALA A 353 29.36 -5.08 5.58
N ARG A 354 30.64 -5.38 5.33
CA ARG A 354 31.12 -5.70 4.00
C ARG A 354 30.28 -6.83 3.43
N PRO A 355 29.93 -6.80 2.13
CA PRO A 355 29.30 -7.96 1.50
C PRO A 355 30.30 -9.13 1.56
N VAL A 356 29.96 -10.13 2.33
CA VAL A 356 30.62 -11.42 2.26
C VAL A 356 30.12 -12.03 0.96
N SER A 357 30.97 -12.06 -0.05
CA SER A 357 30.80 -12.90 -1.24
C SER A 357 30.86 -14.36 -0.78
N VAL A 358 29.70 -14.93 -0.49
CA VAL A 358 29.56 -16.37 -0.30
C VAL A 358 29.58 -17.00 -1.69
N THR A 359 30.74 -17.48 -2.07
CA THR A 359 30.88 -18.43 -3.17
C THR A 359 30.17 -19.70 -2.74
N ILE A 360 28.94 -19.92 -3.22
CA ILE A 360 28.25 -21.19 -3.01
C ILE A 360 28.93 -22.21 -3.90
N GLN A 361 29.82 -23.00 -3.31
CA GLN A 361 30.16 -24.30 -3.89
C GLN A 361 28.89 -25.15 -3.86
N THR A 362 28.44 -25.54 -5.04
CA THR A 362 27.33 -26.47 -5.22
C THR A 362 27.80 -27.88 -4.83
N ASP A 363 27.57 -28.23 -3.57
CA ASP A 363 27.55 -29.62 -3.14
C ASP A 363 26.10 -30.13 -3.21
N ASP A 364 25.90 -31.29 -3.81
CA ASP A 364 24.60 -31.93 -4.10
C ASP A 364 23.70 -32.22 -2.86
N GLY A 365 24.13 -31.88 -1.66
CA GLY A 365 23.34 -31.99 -0.43
C GLY A 365 22.34 -30.84 -0.18
N GLY A 366 22.46 -29.70 -0.87
CA GLY A 366 21.64 -28.51 -0.64
C GLY A 366 20.17 -28.67 -1.05
N ASN A 367 19.88 -29.50 -2.04
CA ASN A 367 18.51 -29.70 -2.53
C ASN A 367 17.61 -30.46 -1.54
N ALA A 368 18.16 -31.39 -0.76
CA ALA A 368 17.38 -32.14 0.22
C ALA A 368 16.98 -31.28 1.44
N ALA A 369 17.87 -30.43 1.94
CA ALA A 369 17.58 -29.51 3.05
C ALA A 369 16.54 -28.47 2.67
N VAL A 370 16.60 -27.91 1.47
CA VAL A 370 15.62 -26.96 0.92
C VAL A 370 14.27 -27.67 0.70
N ALA A 371 14.28 -28.91 0.21
CA ALA A 371 13.06 -29.69 0.02
C ALA A 371 12.40 -30.05 1.37
N VAL A 372 13.18 -30.42 2.38
CA VAL A 372 12.69 -30.67 3.75
C VAL A 372 12.16 -29.40 4.39
N TYR A 373 12.86 -28.28 4.27
CA TYR A 373 12.37 -26.98 4.76
C TYR A 373 11.05 -26.57 4.09
N ASN A 374 10.93 -26.71 2.77
CA ASN A 374 9.71 -26.43 2.04
C ASN A 374 8.57 -27.39 2.41
N LEU A 375 8.87 -28.65 2.69
CA LEU A 375 7.89 -29.65 3.15
C LEU A 375 7.41 -29.31 4.57
N LEU A 376 8.31 -28.97 5.48
CA LEU A 376 7.97 -28.56 6.86
C LEU A 376 7.15 -27.26 6.86
N ALA A 377 7.50 -26.29 6.02
CA ALA A 377 6.73 -25.07 5.86
C ALA A 377 5.31 -25.35 5.33
N LYS A 378 5.16 -26.27 4.37
CA LYS A 378 3.84 -26.71 3.87
C LYS A 378 3.01 -27.43 4.92
N LEU A 379 3.64 -28.30 5.72
CA LEU A 379 2.98 -29.02 6.81
C LEU A 379 2.51 -28.06 7.91
N GLN A 380 3.34 -27.09 8.28
CA GLN A 380 3.00 -26.05 9.25
C GLN A 380 1.82 -25.19 8.77
N LEU A 381 1.77 -24.87 7.49
CA LEU A 381 0.67 -24.13 6.86
C LEU A 381 -0.62 -24.95 6.82
N SER A 382 -0.53 -26.24 6.46
CA SER A 382 -1.70 -27.12 6.47
C SER A 382 -2.25 -27.26 7.89
N PHE A 383 -1.41 -27.29 8.89
CA PHE A 383 -1.79 -27.33 10.30
C PHE A 383 -2.50 -26.03 10.73
N LEU A 384 -1.96 -24.86 10.36
CA LEU A 384 -2.59 -23.57 10.64
C LEU A 384 -3.91 -23.41 9.91
N TYR A 385 -4.01 -23.89 8.67
CA TYR A 385 -5.27 -23.92 7.92
C TYR A 385 -6.31 -24.78 8.62
N VAL A 386 -5.95 -25.98 9.07
CA VAL A 386 -6.83 -26.87 9.83
C VAL A 386 -7.30 -26.23 11.14
N ILE A 387 -6.39 -25.56 11.87
CA ILE A 387 -6.76 -24.80 13.08
C ILE A 387 -7.75 -23.68 12.72
N GLY A 388 -7.51 -22.92 11.66
CA GLY A 388 -8.41 -21.88 11.17
C GLY A 388 -9.81 -22.42 10.82
N VAL A 389 -9.88 -23.55 10.14
CA VAL A 389 -11.15 -24.24 9.81
C VAL A 389 -11.86 -24.73 11.06
N ILE A 390 -11.13 -25.30 12.03
CA ILE A 390 -11.69 -25.73 13.31
C ILE A 390 -12.25 -24.54 14.09
N LEU A 391 -11.52 -23.42 14.16
CA LEU A 391 -12.00 -22.21 14.86
C LEU A 391 -13.22 -21.62 14.18
N MET A 392 -13.28 -21.58 12.85
CA MET A 392 -14.47 -21.15 12.10
C MET A 392 -15.64 -22.11 12.34
N GLY A 393 -15.41 -23.41 12.39
CA GLY A 393 -16.41 -24.41 12.72
C GLY A 393 -16.98 -24.23 14.14
N PHE A 394 -16.14 -23.96 15.12
CA PHE A 394 -16.55 -23.64 16.49
C PHE A 394 -17.37 -22.35 16.55
N GLU A 395 -16.99 -21.31 15.80
CA GLU A 395 -17.73 -20.05 15.79
C GLU A 395 -19.08 -20.21 15.09
N HIS A 396 -19.15 -20.99 14.04
CA HIS A 396 -20.39 -21.35 13.37
C HIS A 396 -21.34 -22.13 14.28
N MET A 397 -20.82 -23.18 14.96
CA MET A 397 -21.58 -23.93 15.95
C MET A 397 -22.08 -23.05 17.10
N ARG A 398 -21.25 -22.15 17.61
CA ARG A 398 -21.64 -21.19 18.66
C ARG A 398 -22.77 -20.27 18.20
N ASN A 399 -22.74 -19.83 16.95
CA ASN A 399 -23.79 -18.99 16.37
C ASN A 399 -25.11 -19.76 16.20
N ILE A 400 -25.06 -21.03 15.78
CA ILE A 400 -26.24 -21.91 15.70
C ILE A 400 -26.86 -22.09 17.10
N VAL A 401 -26.04 -22.38 18.11
CA VAL A 401 -26.50 -22.55 19.50
C VAL A 401 -27.13 -21.26 20.08
N LYS A 402 -26.61 -20.08 19.68
CA LYS A 402 -27.22 -18.78 20.08
C LYS A 402 -28.59 -18.58 19.45
N VAL A 403 -28.79 -19.02 18.18
CA VAL A 403 -30.07 -18.91 17.47
C VAL A 403 -31.09 -19.90 18.03
N MET A 404 -30.64 -21.05 18.59
CA MET A 404 -31.50 -22.09 19.16
C MET A 404 -31.92 -21.84 20.61
N LYS A 405 -31.43 -20.79 21.30
CA LYS A 405 -31.94 -20.43 22.63
C LYS A 405 -33.33 -19.83 22.50
N PRO A 406 -34.37 -20.43 23.12
CA PRO A 406 -35.71 -19.84 23.11
C PRO A 406 -35.67 -18.47 23.82
N PRO A 407 -36.52 -17.51 23.38
CA PRO A 407 -36.63 -16.23 24.09
C PRO A 407 -37.02 -16.48 25.54
N ALA A 408 -36.31 -15.80 26.45
CA ALA A 408 -36.67 -15.84 27.87
C ALA A 408 -38.12 -15.38 28.00
N VAL A 409 -38.98 -16.23 28.54
CA VAL A 409 -40.35 -15.87 28.91
C VAL A 409 -40.24 -14.91 30.10
N VAL A 410 -40.70 -13.68 29.87
CA VAL A 410 -40.87 -12.65 30.94
C VAL A 410 -42.17 -12.92 31.66
#